data_16cdaa84ba05acbfb27e28d51f31fdf0
#
_entry.id   16cdaa84ba05acbfb27e28d51f31fdf0
#
_cell.length_a   1.000
_cell.length_b   1.000
_cell.length_c   1.000
_cell.angle_alpha   90.00
_cell.angle_beta   90.00
_cell.angle_gamma   90.00
#
_symmetry.space_group_name_H-M   'P 1'
#
loop_
_entity.id
_entity.type
_entity.pdbx_description
1 polymer ?
#
loop_
_entity_poly.entity_id
_entity_poly.type
_entity_poly.pdbx_seq_one_letter_code
_entity_poly.pdbx_strand_id
1 'polypeptide(L)'
;MSRVSQAQARENRQRVVETAARLFRERGVGQVSVADVMAGAGLTHGGFYKQFTSKDALAVEALARGLAEIAERLATIGEPGDESGYPSFLDFYLSPDHRDSPGDGCPVAGFARDMPGADADLAATYAAGVASLADKLGGTAAASTAVGALILARATAGTELSDRILTEALATLEDSR
;
A
#
# COMPACT_ATOMS: atom_id res chain seq x y z
N MET A 1 -16.49 -32.04 13.56
CA MET A 1 -15.81 -30.86 12.96
C MET A 1 -16.72 -29.67 13.11
N SER A 2 -16.34 -28.67 13.90
CA SER A 2 -17.15 -27.46 14.12
C SER A 2 -17.26 -26.68 12.80
N ARG A 3 -18.50 -26.43 12.37
CA ARG A 3 -18.79 -25.61 11.17
C ARG A 3 -18.42 -24.17 11.51
N VAL A 4 -17.39 -23.62 10.87
CA VAL A 4 -17.04 -22.20 11.02
C VAL A 4 -18.28 -21.37 10.72
N SER A 5 -18.65 -20.46 11.64
CA SER A 5 -19.80 -19.58 11.42
C SER A 5 -19.54 -18.65 10.22
N GLN A 6 -20.59 -18.15 9.58
CA GLN A 6 -20.45 -17.20 8.47
C GLN A 6 -19.70 -15.92 8.90
N ALA A 7 -19.87 -15.49 10.16
CA ALA A 7 -19.13 -14.36 10.72
C ALA A 7 -17.63 -14.66 10.79
N GLN A 8 -17.26 -15.83 11.32
CA GLN A 8 -15.87 -16.26 11.39
C GLN A 8 -15.22 -16.43 10.00
N ALA A 9 -16.01 -16.91 9.02
CA ALA A 9 -15.50 -17.02 7.65
C ALA A 9 -15.19 -15.65 7.02
N ARG A 10 -16.03 -14.64 7.27
CA ARG A 10 -15.79 -13.26 6.82
C ARG A 10 -14.57 -12.65 7.51
N GLU A 11 -14.46 -12.81 8.82
CA GLU A 11 -13.32 -12.32 9.59
C GLU A 11 -12.00 -12.97 9.13
N ASN A 12 -12.00 -14.29 8.92
CA ASN A 12 -10.84 -14.98 8.39
C ASN A 12 -10.45 -14.45 7.00
N ARG A 13 -11.43 -14.23 6.12
CA ARG A 13 -11.19 -13.68 4.78
C ARG A 13 -10.59 -12.28 4.83
N GLN A 14 -11.12 -11.43 5.69
CA GLN A 14 -10.60 -10.07 5.90
C GLN A 14 -9.14 -10.10 6.36
N ARG A 15 -8.82 -10.94 7.34
CA ARG A 15 -7.42 -11.12 7.80
C ARG A 15 -6.48 -11.57 6.68
N VAL A 16 -6.94 -12.45 5.77
CA VAL A 16 -6.14 -12.87 4.61
C VAL A 16 -5.87 -11.68 3.69
N VAL A 17 -6.89 -10.87 3.36
CA VAL A 17 -6.73 -9.68 2.51
C VAL A 17 -5.80 -8.66 3.15
N GLU A 18 -5.95 -8.35 4.43
CA GLU A 18 -5.09 -7.42 5.17
C GLU A 18 -3.64 -7.92 5.24
N THR A 19 -3.44 -9.20 5.52
CA THR A 19 -2.11 -9.82 5.52
C THR A 19 -1.47 -9.76 4.13
N ALA A 20 -2.24 -10.06 3.09
CA ALA A 20 -1.77 -9.97 1.70
C ALA A 20 -1.42 -8.53 1.33
N ALA A 21 -2.26 -7.56 1.68
CA ALA A 21 -2.03 -6.15 1.41
C ALA A 21 -0.69 -5.67 1.99
N ARG A 22 -0.37 -6.06 3.22
CA ARG A 22 0.90 -5.75 3.88
C ARG A 22 2.08 -6.46 3.21
N LEU A 23 2.01 -7.78 3.05
CA LEU A 23 3.11 -8.58 2.50
C LEU A 23 3.43 -8.21 1.05
N PHE A 24 2.41 -7.95 0.22
CA PHE A 24 2.60 -7.55 -1.17
C PHE A 24 3.25 -6.16 -1.29
N ARG A 25 2.89 -5.21 -0.42
CA ARG A 25 3.59 -3.91 -0.36
C ARG A 25 5.06 -4.04 0.05
N GLU A 26 5.36 -4.92 0.99
CA GLU A 26 6.73 -5.16 1.48
C GLU A 26 7.61 -5.86 0.44
N ARG A 27 7.10 -6.94 -0.17
CA ARG A 27 7.92 -7.91 -0.92
C ARG A 27 7.58 -7.98 -2.41
N GLY A 28 6.41 -7.48 -2.81
CA GLY A 28 5.83 -7.70 -4.15
C GLY A 28 4.99 -8.96 -4.24
N VAL A 29 4.00 -8.94 -5.12
CA VAL A 29 3.07 -10.08 -5.34
C VAL A 29 3.84 -11.33 -5.78
N GLY A 30 4.83 -11.16 -6.67
CA GLY A 30 5.62 -12.27 -7.23
C GLY A 30 6.42 -13.05 -6.17
N GLN A 31 6.88 -12.39 -5.11
CA GLN A 31 7.75 -12.99 -4.08
C GLN A 31 6.98 -13.57 -2.88
N VAL A 32 5.69 -13.35 -2.78
CA VAL A 32 4.86 -13.84 -1.67
C VAL A 32 4.02 -15.02 -2.13
N SER A 33 4.17 -16.16 -1.48
CA SER A 33 3.36 -17.35 -1.76
C SER A 33 2.01 -17.29 -1.03
N VAL A 34 1.04 -18.07 -1.53
CA VAL A 34 -0.24 -18.30 -0.82
C VAL A 34 -0.01 -18.84 0.58
N ALA A 35 1.01 -19.70 0.75
CA ALA A 35 1.37 -20.26 2.05
C ALA A 35 1.82 -19.15 3.03
N ASP A 36 2.63 -18.19 2.58
CA ASP A 36 3.09 -17.07 3.41
C ASP A 36 1.91 -16.20 3.88
N VAL A 37 0.98 -15.92 2.98
CA VAL A 37 -0.22 -15.14 3.33
C VAL A 37 -1.07 -15.87 4.34
N MET A 38 -1.37 -17.15 4.10
CA MET A 38 -2.21 -17.95 5.01
C MET A 38 -1.56 -18.14 6.37
N ALA A 39 -0.25 -18.37 6.43
CA ALA A 39 0.51 -18.45 7.67
C ALA A 39 0.49 -17.11 8.43
N GLY A 40 0.72 -16.00 7.73
CA GLY A 40 0.65 -14.67 8.31
C GLY A 40 -0.74 -14.30 8.84
N ALA A 41 -1.81 -14.83 8.23
CA ALA A 41 -3.19 -14.67 8.70
C ALA A 41 -3.57 -15.65 9.84
N GLY A 42 -2.67 -16.55 10.26
CA GLY A 42 -2.93 -17.57 11.27
C GLY A 42 -3.88 -18.68 10.79
N LEU A 43 -3.87 -18.98 9.49
CA LEU A 43 -4.77 -19.94 8.85
C LEU A 43 -3.98 -21.03 8.11
N THR A 44 -4.66 -22.17 7.85
CA THR A 44 -4.05 -23.26 7.10
C THR A 44 -4.14 -23.02 5.59
N HIS A 45 -3.13 -23.45 4.84
CA HIS A 45 -3.06 -23.32 3.37
C HIS A 45 -4.31 -23.85 2.65
N GLY A 46 -4.87 -24.97 3.08
CA GLY A 46 -6.07 -25.58 2.47
C GLY A 46 -7.35 -24.75 2.55
N GLY A 47 -7.36 -23.68 3.36
CA GLY A 47 -8.47 -22.74 3.45
C GLY A 47 -8.52 -21.70 2.32
N PHE A 48 -7.43 -21.50 1.58
CA PHE A 48 -7.31 -20.46 0.58
C PHE A 48 -8.32 -20.57 -0.56
N TYR A 49 -8.32 -21.69 -1.25
CA TYR A 49 -9.17 -21.93 -2.44
C TYR A 49 -10.68 -22.03 -2.14
N LYS A 50 -11.05 -22.01 -0.86
CA LYS A 50 -12.45 -21.84 -0.44
C LYS A 50 -12.89 -20.38 -0.44
N GLN A 51 -11.94 -19.46 -0.45
CA GLN A 51 -12.17 -18.01 -0.28
C GLN A 51 -11.76 -17.19 -1.50
N PHE A 52 -10.74 -17.62 -2.23
CA PHE A 52 -10.17 -16.91 -3.38
C PHE A 52 -9.98 -17.87 -4.55
N THR A 53 -10.25 -17.39 -5.76
CA THR A 53 -10.12 -18.17 -7.00
C THR A 53 -8.65 -18.31 -7.42
N SER A 54 -7.83 -17.29 -7.15
CA SER A 54 -6.41 -17.26 -7.48
C SER A 54 -5.64 -16.30 -6.56
N LYS A 55 -4.32 -16.33 -6.64
CA LYS A 55 -3.46 -15.34 -5.99
C LYS A 55 -3.63 -13.94 -6.62
N ASP A 56 -3.89 -13.88 -7.93
CA ASP A 56 -4.11 -12.61 -8.63
C ASP A 56 -5.42 -11.96 -8.18
N ALA A 57 -6.51 -12.74 -8.03
CA ALA A 57 -7.76 -12.24 -7.45
C ALA A 57 -7.54 -11.70 -6.01
N LEU A 58 -6.72 -12.37 -5.20
CA LEU A 58 -6.34 -11.84 -3.89
C LEU A 58 -5.51 -10.56 -4.02
N ALA A 59 -4.62 -10.44 -5.01
CA ALA A 59 -3.81 -9.25 -5.21
C ALA A 59 -4.66 -8.02 -5.54
N VAL A 60 -5.70 -8.17 -6.34
CA VAL A 60 -6.69 -7.10 -6.62
C VAL A 60 -7.34 -6.62 -5.33
N GLU A 61 -7.84 -7.53 -4.50
CA GLU A 61 -8.49 -7.18 -3.24
C GLU A 61 -7.51 -6.58 -2.22
N ALA A 62 -6.29 -7.09 -2.18
CA ALA A 62 -5.23 -6.58 -1.32
C ALA A 62 -4.81 -5.15 -1.72
N LEU A 63 -4.71 -4.88 -3.01
CA LEU A 63 -4.46 -3.53 -3.52
C LEU A 63 -5.60 -2.59 -3.18
N ALA A 64 -6.85 -2.97 -3.44
CA ALA A 64 -8.03 -2.17 -3.12
C ALA A 64 -8.11 -1.87 -1.61
N ARG A 65 -7.80 -2.85 -0.75
CA ARG A 65 -7.75 -2.65 0.71
C ARG A 65 -6.67 -1.64 1.10
N GLY A 66 -5.46 -1.78 0.57
CA GLY A 66 -4.38 -0.84 0.84
C GLY A 66 -4.69 0.59 0.37
N LEU A 67 -5.37 0.74 -0.78
CA LEU A 67 -5.83 2.05 -1.26
C LEU A 67 -6.89 2.66 -0.34
N ALA A 68 -7.78 1.87 0.22
CA ALA A 68 -8.75 2.35 1.20
C ALA A 68 -8.07 2.77 2.51
N GLU A 69 -7.13 1.98 3.02
CA GLU A 69 -6.36 2.29 4.25
C GLU A 69 -5.62 3.62 4.13
N ILE A 70 -4.91 3.83 3.01
CA ILE A 70 -4.20 5.11 2.82
C ILE A 70 -5.19 6.27 2.65
N ALA A 71 -6.32 6.07 1.98
CA ALA A 71 -7.33 7.10 1.82
C ALA A 71 -7.98 7.50 3.16
N GLU A 72 -8.26 6.53 4.04
CA GLU A 72 -8.75 6.76 5.39
C GLU A 72 -7.72 7.56 6.21
N ARG A 73 -6.44 7.16 6.19
CA ARG A 73 -5.36 7.89 6.88
C ARG A 73 -5.22 9.32 6.36
N LEU A 74 -5.31 9.50 5.03
CA LEU A 74 -5.21 10.82 4.39
C LEU A 74 -6.36 11.77 4.76
N ALA A 75 -7.51 11.24 5.09
CA ALA A 75 -8.66 12.04 5.48
C ALA A 75 -8.52 12.64 6.89
N THR A 76 -7.57 12.15 7.69
CA THR A 76 -7.39 12.58 9.08
C THR A 76 -6.14 13.42 9.32
N ILE A 77 -5.10 13.27 8.48
CA ILE A 77 -3.83 14.00 8.66
C ILE A 77 -4.03 15.51 8.48
N GLY A 78 -3.64 16.27 9.50
CA GLY A 78 -3.76 17.73 9.52
C GLY A 78 -5.12 18.26 9.96
N GLU A 79 -6.09 17.38 10.28
CA GLU A 79 -7.38 17.77 10.84
C GLU A 79 -7.32 17.96 12.37
N PRO A 80 -8.24 18.74 12.97
CA PRO A 80 -8.31 18.87 14.42
C PRO A 80 -8.48 17.51 15.12
N GLY A 81 -7.54 17.15 15.99
CA GLY A 81 -7.51 15.86 16.68
C GLY A 81 -6.65 14.78 16.01
N ASP A 82 -5.94 15.12 14.93
CA ASP A 82 -4.94 14.23 14.34
C ASP A 82 -3.75 14.04 15.32
N GLU A 83 -3.51 12.79 15.66
CA GLU A 83 -2.39 12.38 16.55
C GLU A 83 -1.16 11.91 15.74
N SER A 84 -1.18 12.02 14.39
CA SER A 84 -0.08 11.55 13.53
C SER A 84 1.22 12.32 13.72
N GLY A 85 1.12 13.57 14.18
CA GLY A 85 2.26 14.49 14.35
C GLY A 85 2.76 15.10 13.02
N TYR A 86 2.04 14.92 11.93
CA TYR A 86 2.38 15.47 10.62
C TYR A 86 1.50 16.67 10.25
N PRO A 87 2.10 17.84 9.90
CA PRO A 87 1.35 19.05 9.55
C PRO A 87 0.49 18.91 8.29
N SER A 88 0.92 18.05 7.36
CA SER A 88 0.21 17.80 6.12
C SER A 88 0.40 16.38 5.63
N PHE A 89 -0.43 15.99 4.64
CA PHE A 89 -0.26 14.72 3.95
C PHE A 89 1.13 14.57 3.29
N LEU A 90 1.68 15.62 2.70
CA LEU A 90 3.00 15.55 2.06
C LEU A 90 4.11 15.33 3.09
N ASP A 91 4.06 15.96 4.25
CA ASP A 91 5.00 15.73 5.34
C ASP A 91 5.01 14.26 5.76
N PHE A 92 3.83 13.67 5.94
CA PHE A 92 3.71 12.23 6.21
C PHE A 92 4.24 11.40 5.04
N TYR A 93 3.79 11.71 3.81
CA TYR A 93 4.08 10.88 2.64
C TYR A 93 5.57 10.80 2.34
N LEU A 94 6.30 11.90 2.52
CA LEU A 94 7.75 12.02 2.29
C LEU A 94 8.56 11.97 3.60
N SER A 95 8.02 11.31 4.62
CA SER A 95 8.72 11.11 5.90
C SER A 95 9.61 9.85 5.91
N PRO A 96 10.64 9.83 6.77
CA PRO A 96 11.39 8.60 7.05
C PRO A 96 10.50 7.46 7.57
N ASP A 97 9.51 7.76 8.41
CA ASP A 97 8.60 6.75 8.96
C ASP A 97 7.81 6.03 7.86
N HIS A 98 7.31 6.78 6.85
CA HIS A 98 6.62 6.17 5.72
C HIS A 98 7.57 5.40 4.79
N ARG A 99 8.80 5.90 4.61
CA ARG A 99 9.85 5.16 3.90
C ARG A 99 10.11 3.80 4.54
N ASP A 100 10.31 3.78 5.86
CA ASP A 100 10.79 2.62 6.61
C ASP A 100 9.67 1.61 6.96
N SER A 101 8.41 1.98 6.69
CA SER A 101 7.22 1.15 6.92
C SER A 101 6.49 0.78 5.61
N PRO A 102 7.12 0.03 4.69
CA PRO A 102 6.52 -0.27 3.37
C PRO A 102 5.21 -1.05 3.46
N GLY A 103 5.06 -1.93 4.45
CA GLY A 103 3.86 -2.75 4.64
C GLY A 103 2.60 -1.93 4.99
N ASP A 104 2.78 -0.81 5.70
CA ASP A 104 1.70 0.11 6.10
C ASP A 104 1.67 1.37 5.23
N GLY A 105 2.55 1.43 4.22
CA GLY A 105 2.73 2.58 3.36
C GLY A 105 1.87 2.56 2.09
N CYS A 106 2.21 3.47 1.18
CA CYS A 106 1.48 3.68 -0.08
C CYS A 106 1.46 2.43 -0.97
N PRO A 107 0.28 1.90 -1.32
CA PRO A 107 0.17 0.74 -2.19
C PRO A 107 0.58 1.06 -3.64
N VAL A 108 0.43 2.30 -4.11
CA VAL A 108 0.90 2.70 -5.44
C VAL A 108 2.42 2.49 -5.54
N ALA A 109 3.19 2.90 -4.53
CA ALA A 109 4.63 2.64 -4.50
C ALA A 109 4.96 1.15 -4.32
N GLY A 110 4.22 0.44 -3.46
CA GLY A 110 4.47 -0.97 -3.13
C GLY A 110 4.21 -1.93 -4.29
N PHE A 111 3.12 -1.72 -5.05
CA PHE A 111 2.71 -2.59 -6.16
C PHE A 111 3.31 -2.20 -7.52
N ALA A 112 4.00 -1.06 -7.64
CA ALA A 112 4.53 -0.58 -8.92
C ALA A 112 5.37 -1.63 -9.65
N ARG A 113 6.17 -2.41 -8.93
CA ARG A 113 7.04 -3.46 -9.48
C ARG A 113 6.28 -4.64 -10.09
N ASP A 114 5.04 -4.87 -9.66
CA ASP A 114 4.22 -6.00 -10.09
C ASP A 114 3.35 -5.66 -11.31
N MET A 115 3.28 -4.39 -11.71
CA MET A 115 2.44 -3.94 -12.82
C MET A 115 2.89 -4.46 -14.19
N PRO A 116 4.22 -4.56 -14.50
CA PRO A 116 4.64 -5.27 -15.70
C PRO A 116 4.21 -6.75 -15.65
N GLY A 117 3.22 -7.13 -16.46
CA GLY A 117 2.66 -8.48 -16.51
C GLY A 117 1.45 -8.73 -15.58
N ALA A 118 0.92 -7.69 -14.94
CA ALA A 118 -0.34 -7.76 -14.20
C ALA A 118 -1.51 -8.10 -15.12
N ASP A 119 -2.51 -8.80 -14.58
CA ASP A 119 -3.77 -8.98 -15.28
C ASP A 119 -4.56 -7.66 -15.40
N ALA A 120 -5.63 -7.67 -16.21
CA ALA A 120 -6.41 -6.48 -16.50
C ALA A 120 -7.07 -5.87 -15.25
N ASP A 121 -7.53 -6.71 -14.32
CA ASP A 121 -8.25 -6.26 -13.12
C ASP A 121 -7.27 -5.60 -12.12
N LEU A 122 -6.09 -6.18 -11.94
CA LEU A 122 -5.05 -5.61 -11.09
C LEU A 122 -4.53 -4.29 -11.68
N ALA A 123 -4.28 -4.26 -13.00
CA ALA A 123 -3.84 -3.06 -13.70
C ALA A 123 -4.87 -1.92 -13.62
N ALA A 124 -6.17 -2.24 -13.81
CA ALA A 124 -7.25 -1.26 -13.69
C ALA A 124 -7.38 -0.71 -12.26
N THR A 125 -7.31 -1.58 -11.25
CA THR A 125 -7.35 -1.18 -9.84
C THR A 125 -6.16 -0.28 -9.49
N TYR A 126 -4.97 -0.62 -9.99
CA TYR A 126 -3.77 0.19 -9.81
C TYR A 126 -3.89 1.57 -10.47
N ALA A 127 -4.36 1.63 -11.71
CA ALA A 127 -4.56 2.89 -12.43
C ALA A 127 -5.56 3.81 -11.69
N ALA A 128 -6.66 3.25 -11.17
CA ALA A 128 -7.61 4.00 -10.35
C ALA A 128 -6.95 4.55 -9.06
N GLY A 129 -6.09 3.76 -8.41
CA GLY A 129 -5.32 4.20 -7.25
C GLY A 129 -4.35 5.33 -7.56
N VAL A 130 -3.65 5.27 -8.70
CA VAL A 130 -2.78 6.36 -9.18
C VAL A 130 -3.58 7.64 -9.43
N ALA A 131 -4.73 7.53 -10.11
CA ALA A 131 -5.61 8.68 -10.36
C ALA A 131 -6.09 9.34 -9.06
N SER A 132 -6.57 8.54 -8.10
CA SER A 132 -7.01 9.04 -6.80
C SER A 132 -5.88 9.74 -6.02
N LEU A 133 -4.67 9.21 -6.07
CA LEU A 133 -3.50 9.83 -5.45
C LEU A 133 -3.13 11.15 -6.15
N ALA A 134 -3.19 11.17 -7.48
CA ALA A 134 -2.93 12.38 -8.27
C ALA A 134 -3.93 13.50 -7.94
N ASP A 135 -5.22 13.18 -7.83
CA ASP A 135 -6.25 14.16 -7.44
C ASP A 135 -5.96 14.77 -6.06
N LYS A 136 -5.52 13.97 -5.10
CA LYS A 136 -5.16 14.44 -3.75
C LYS A 136 -3.90 15.31 -3.72
N LEU A 137 -2.94 15.02 -4.58
CA LEU A 137 -1.65 15.73 -4.63
C LEU A 137 -1.65 16.94 -5.55
N GLY A 138 -2.76 17.23 -6.27
CA GLY A 138 -2.86 18.35 -7.17
C GLY A 138 -2.37 18.06 -8.60
N GLY A 139 -2.26 16.79 -8.97
CA GLY A 139 -1.98 16.38 -10.33
C GLY A 139 -0.99 15.22 -10.48
N THR A 140 -0.91 14.68 -11.69
CA THR A 140 -0.05 13.52 -12.00
C THR A 140 1.44 13.82 -11.84
N ALA A 141 1.88 15.07 -12.08
CA ALA A 141 3.27 15.47 -11.88
C ALA A 141 3.67 15.37 -10.41
N ALA A 142 2.84 15.91 -9.50
CA ALA A 142 3.06 15.84 -8.07
C ALA A 142 3.03 14.39 -7.56
N ALA A 143 2.07 13.59 -8.01
CA ALA A 143 2.01 12.16 -7.67
C ALA A 143 3.25 11.41 -8.15
N SER A 144 3.72 11.66 -9.37
CA SER A 144 4.92 11.04 -9.92
C SER A 144 6.18 11.39 -9.11
N THR A 145 6.31 12.67 -8.72
CA THR A 145 7.42 13.14 -7.88
C THR A 145 7.39 12.46 -6.51
N ALA A 146 6.24 12.48 -5.83
CA ALA A 146 6.10 11.90 -4.50
C ALA A 146 6.35 10.38 -4.49
N VAL A 147 5.71 9.65 -5.42
CA VAL A 147 5.87 8.18 -5.52
C VAL A 147 7.31 7.81 -5.93
N GLY A 148 7.88 8.54 -6.90
CA GLY A 148 9.25 8.34 -7.34
C GLY A 148 10.25 8.58 -6.22
N ALA A 149 10.11 9.67 -5.47
CA ALA A 149 10.94 9.98 -4.32
C ALA A 149 10.87 8.88 -3.25
N LEU A 150 9.66 8.42 -2.90
CA LEU A 150 9.49 7.35 -1.94
C LEU A 150 10.18 6.04 -2.38
N ILE A 151 10.02 5.65 -3.66
CA ILE A 151 10.65 4.44 -4.20
C ILE A 151 12.17 4.56 -4.17
N LEU A 152 12.73 5.69 -4.61
CA LEU A 152 14.18 5.93 -4.62
C LEU A 152 14.74 6.00 -3.19
N ALA A 153 14.05 6.66 -2.27
CA ALA A 153 14.46 6.73 -0.88
C ALA A 153 14.48 5.34 -0.22
N ARG A 154 13.50 4.48 -0.51
CA ARG A 154 13.49 3.06 -0.06
C ARG A 154 14.66 2.27 -0.65
N ALA A 155 14.96 2.46 -1.93
CA ALA A 155 16.06 1.78 -2.61
C ALA A 155 17.43 2.19 -2.09
N THR A 156 17.55 3.38 -1.51
CA THR A 156 18.79 3.94 -0.97
C THR A 156 18.78 4.06 0.57
N ALA A 157 17.86 3.37 1.23
CA ALA A 157 17.69 3.44 2.69
C ALA A 157 19.01 3.17 3.44
N GLY A 158 19.22 3.92 4.51
CA GLY A 158 20.47 3.87 5.29
C GLY A 158 21.60 4.75 4.77
N THR A 159 21.37 5.57 3.74
CA THR A 159 22.32 6.56 3.21
C THR A 159 21.79 7.98 3.36
N GLU A 160 22.69 8.97 3.42
CA GLU A 160 22.34 10.40 3.40
C GLU A 160 21.55 10.79 2.12
N LEU A 161 21.76 10.07 1.02
CA LEU A 161 21.01 10.27 -0.22
C LEU A 161 19.53 9.99 -0.03
N SER A 162 19.19 8.96 0.72
CA SER A 162 17.79 8.61 1.02
C SER A 162 17.02 9.75 1.69
N ASP A 163 17.60 10.34 2.73
CA ASP A 163 17.00 11.44 3.47
C ASP A 163 16.90 12.70 2.60
N ARG A 164 17.95 12.98 1.82
CA ARG A 164 17.99 14.11 0.89
C ARG A 164 16.91 14.01 -0.19
N ILE A 165 16.66 12.81 -0.76
CA ILE A 165 15.61 12.59 -1.75
C ILE A 165 14.24 12.99 -1.18
N LEU A 166 13.93 12.59 0.03
CA LEU A 166 12.64 12.93 0.66
C LEU A 166 12.51 14.44 0.90
N THR A 167 13.55 15.06 1.45
CA THR A 167 13.56 16.50 1.78
C THR A 167 13.43 17.38 0.53
N GLU A 168 14.22 17.08 -0.53
CA GLU A 168 14.19 17.84 -1.77
C GLU A 168 12.87 17.69 -2.53
N ALA A 169 12.28 16.47 -2.51
CA ALA A 169 10.97 16.23 -3.12
C ALA A 169 9.85 16.98 -2.37
N LEU A 170 9.90 16.99 -1.04
CA LEU A 170 8.94 17.73 -0.23
C LEU A 170 9.00 19.23 -0.55
N ALA A 171 10.20 19.83 -0.51
CA ALA A 171 10.38 21.25 -0.83
C ALA A 171 9.88 21.59 -2.25
N THR A 172 10.19 20.74 -3.24
CA THR A 172 9.74 20.95 -4.63
C THR A 172 8.21 20.94 -4.76
N LEU A 173 7.54 20.08 -4.01
CA LEU A 173 6.08 19.95 -4.06
C LEU A 173 5.37 21.07 -3.27
N GLU A 174 6.00 21.62 -2.24
CA GLU A 174 5.50 22.78 -1.50
C GLU A 174 5.61 24.06 -2.32
N ASP A 175 6.73 24.27 -3.00
CA ASP A 175 6.96 25.44 -3.85
C ASP A 175 6.04 25.47 -5.08
N SER A 176 5.47 24.34 -5.46
CA SER A 176 4.60 24.17 -6.64
C SER A 176 3.10 24.39 -6.35
N ARG A 177 2.73 24.67 -5.09
CA ARG A 177 1.35 24.88 -4.63
C ARG A 177 0.98 26.37 -4.62
#